data_368ec0e4c593a6f4e85f6cb526ed5f6a
#
_entry.id   368ec0e4c593a6f4e85f6cb526ed5f6a
#
_cell.length_a   1.000
_cell.length_b   1.000
_cell.length_c   1.000
_cell.angle_alpha   90.00
_cell.angle_beta   90.00
_cell.angle_gamma   90.00
#
_symmetry.space_group_name_H-M   'P 1'
#
loop_
_entity.id
_entity.type
_entity.pdbx_description
1 polymer ?
#
loop_
_entity_poly.entity_id
_entity_poly.type
_entity_poly.pdbx_seq_one_letter_code
_entity_poly.pdbx_strand_id
1 'polypeptide(L)'
;LRSIAEALGELREQVVFVGGAVAGLLITDPLADPVRATRYVDAVLEANRATFHRFEEAVAARGFARDVSSDVICRWVHKESGVLFDLMPVQPEILGFSNRWYPYAVETAAAIDLGKGVTIKLMSAVAFVATKLEAFAGRGGGDFMNSHDLEDVLNIIDGREELAAELAAAPVELREAVGHAFAQLVKNFDFANVLPGLIADPERADLIMERLNSFSR
;
A
#
# COMPACT_ATOMS: atom_id res chain seq x y z
N LEU A 1 -3.88 0.64 -12.56
CA LEU A 1 -3.75 1.94 -11.90
C LEU A 1 -4.18 3.08 -12.82
N ARG A 2 -3.51 3.32 -13.97
CA ARG A 2 -3.79 4.43 -14.88
C ARG A 2 -5.28 4.50 -15.31
N SER A 3 -5.89 3.39 -15.70
CA SER A 3 -7.30 3.35 -16.13
C SER A 3 -8.27 3.86 -15.06
N ILE A 4 -8.00 3.56 -13.79
CA ILE A 4 -8.79 4.08 -12.67
C ILE A 4 -8.54 5.58 -12.47
N ALA A 5 -7.29 6.04 -12.55
CA ALA A 5 -6.95 7.45 -12.43
C ALA A 5 -7.59 8.29 -13.57
N GLU A 6 -7.62 7.76 -14.80
CA GLU A 6 -8.30 8.37 -15.95
C GLU A 6 -9.81 8.40 -15.73
N ALA A 7 -10.42 7.29 -15.30
CA ALA A 7 -11.86 7.20 -15.05
C ALA A 7 -12.33 8.15 -13.94
N LEU A 8 -11.55 8.30 -12.86
CA LEU A 8 -11.83 9.25 -11.78
C LEU A 8 -11.79 10.72 -12.26
N GLY A 9 -11.04 11.02 -13.34
CA GLY A 9 -10.88 12.40 -13.82
C GLY A 9 -10.29 13.29 -12.70
N GLU A 10 -10.86 14.46 -12.47
CA GLU A 10 -10.42 15.40 -11.42
C GLU A 10 -10.56 14.85 -10.00
N LEU A 11 -11.43 13.85 -9.77
CA LEU A 11 -11.58 13.24 -8.44
C LEU A 11 -10.28 12.59 -7.95
N ARG A 12 -9.39 12.15 -8.86
CA ARG A 12 -8.08 11.57 -8.49
C ARG A 12 -7.19 12.51 -7.70
N GLU A 13 -7.41 13.83 -7.82
CA GLU A 13 -6.63 14.85 -7.10
C GLU A 13 -7.01 14.96 -5.61
N GLN A 14 -8.16 14.41 -5.23
CA GLN A 14 -8.67 14.44 -3.86
C GLN A 14 -8.30 13.19 -3.06
N VAL A 15 -7.79 12.16 -3.70
CA VAL A 15 -7.42 10.90 -3.06
C VAL A 15 -5.92 10.65 -3.12
N VAL A 16 -5.41 9.83 -2.21
CA VAL A 16 -4.04 9.28 -2.26
C VAL A 16 -4.12 7.82 -2.66
N PHE A 17 -3.41 7.46 -3.71
CA PHE A 17 -3.32 6.07 -4.17
C PHE A 17 -2.36 5.29 -3.27
N VAL A 18 -2.82 4.12 -2.84
CA VAL A 18 -2.17 3.26 -1.84
C VAL A 18 -2.20 1.80 -2.28
N GLY A 19 -1.77 0.89 -1.42
CA GLY A 19 -1.91 -0.55 -1.61
C GLY A 19 -1.00 -1.15 -2.69
N GLY A 20 -1.19 -2.43 -2.99
CA GLY A 20 -0.30 -3.20 -3.87
C GLY A 20 -0.18 -2.67 -5.30
N ALA A 21 -1.21 -1.96 -5.80
CA ALA A 21 -1.21 -1.39 -7.16
C ALA A 21 -0.15 -0.32 -7.39
N VAL A 22 0.39 0.28 -6.33
CA VAL A 22 1.40 1.33 -6.40
C VAL A 22 2.81 0.85 -6.06
N ALA A 23 2.98 -0.38 -5.59
CA ALA A 23 4.26 -0.92 -5.15
C ALA A 23 5.39 -0.71 -6.18
N GLY A 24 5.13 -1.00 -7.46
CA GLY A 24 6.11 -0.83 -8.52
C GLY A 24 6.53 0.63 -8.79
N LEU A 25 5.73 1.62 -8.37
CA LEU A 25 6.10 3.04 -8.46
C LEU A 25 7.01 3.50 -7.32
N LEU A 26 7.12 2.70 -6.26
CA LEU A 26 7.93 2.97 -5.08
C LEU A 26 9.33 2.33 -5.15
N ILE A 27 9.54 1.40 -6.06
CA ILE A 27 10.83 0.76 -6.31
C ILE A 27 11.71 1.73 -7.11
N THR A 28 12.96 1.90 -6.68
CA THR A 28 13.93 2.80 -7.29
C THR A 28 15.11 2.07 -7.94
N ASP A 29 15.38 0.82 -7.52
CA ASP A 29 16.39 -0.03 -8.15
C ASP A 29 15.91 -0.49 -9.54
N PRO A 30 16.57 -0.09 -10.64
CA PRO A 30 16.19 -0.49 -11.99
C PRO A 30 16.42 -1.98 -12.27
N LEU A 31 17.16 -2.67 -11.40
CA LEU A 31 17.45 -4.11 -11.50
C LEU A 31 16.51 -4.96 -10.63
N ALA A 32 15.63 -4.32 -9.86
CA ALA A 32 14.66 -5.05 -9.05
C ALA A 32 13.66 -5.80 -9.93
N ASP A 33 13.25 -6.97 -9.45
CA ASP A 33 12.23 -7.77 -10.12
C ASP A 33 10.87 -7.05 -10.19
N PRO A 34 10.07 -7.31 -11.23
CA PRO A 34 8.73 -6.75 -11.35
C PRO A 34 7.83 -7.20 -10.20
N VAL A 35 7.14 -6.27 -9.57
CA VAL A 35 6.15 -6.58 -8.54
C VAL A 35 4.92 -7.28 -9.16
N ARG A 36 4.26 -8.07 -8.36
CA ARG A 36 3.04 -8.79 -8.72
C ARG A 36 1.94 -7.84 -9.21
N ALA A 37 1.28 -8.21 -10.31
CA ALA A 37 0.11 -7.47 -10.78
C ALA A 37 -1.09 -7.69 -9.84
N THR A 38 -1.81 -6.61 -9.51
CA THR A 38 -3.05 -6.66 -8.73
C THR A 38 -4.26 -6.36 -9.60
N ARG A 39 -5.43 -6.91 -9.22
CA ARG A 39 -6.71 -6.69 -9.91
C ARG A 39 -7.49 -5.49 -9.38
N TYR A 40 -7.05 -4.90 -8.28
CA TYR A 40 -7.71 -3.77 -7.62
C TYR A 40 -6.73 -2.63 -7.40
N VAL A 41 -7.28 -1.45 -7.34
CA VAL A 41 -6.59 -0.20 -7.05
C VAL A 41 -7.17 0.37 -5.78
N ASP A 42 -6.33 0.67 -4.82
CA ASP A 42 -6.72 1.22 -3.52
C ASP A 42 -6.45 2.73 -3.48
N ALA A 43 -7.37 3.49 -2.89
CA ALA A 43 -7.15 4.89 -2.59
C ALA A 43 -7.78 5.28 -1.25
N VAL A 44 -7.16 6.25 -0.57
CA VAL A 44 -7.68 6.81 0.67
C VAL A 44 -8.12 8.25 0.46
N LEU A 45 -9.23 8.62 1.12
CA LEU A 45 -9.79 9.94 1.13
C LEU A 45 -9.83 10.48 2.58
N GLU A 46 -9.17 11.61 2.81
CA GLU A 46 -9.32 12.36 4.05
C GLU A 46 -10.56 13.27 3.95
N ALA A 47 -11.63 12.87 4.63
CA ALA A 47 -12.89 13.57 4.58
C ALA A 47 -13.76 13.25 5.80
N ASN A 48 -14.65 14.16 6.19
CA ASN A 48 -15.72 13.82 7.11
C ASN A 48 -16.79 12.96 6.39
N ARG A 49 -17.71 12.36 7.16
CA ARG A 49 -18.75 11.44 6.63
C ARG A 49 -19.57 12.06 5.48
N ALA A 50 -19.98 13.33 5.60
CA ALA A 50 -20.79 13.99 4.59
C ALA A 50 -20.01 14.24 3.29
N THR A 51 -18.74 14.60 3.39
CA THR A 51 -17.86 14.81 2.24
C THR A 51 -17.51 13.47 1.59
N PHE A 52 -17.26 12.42 2.38
CA PHE A 52 -17.01 11.08 1.88
C PHE A 52 -18.20 10.58 1.05
N HIS A 53 -19.42 10.71 1.56
CA HIS A 53 -20.63 10.30 0.83
C HIS A 53 -20.81 11.06 -0.51
N ARG A 54 -20.62 12.39 -0.52
CA ARG A 54 -20.64 13.17 -1.76
C ARG A 54 -19.57 12.73 -2.76
N PHE A 55 -18.39 12.34 -2.26
CA PHE A 55 -17.34 11.80 -3.12
C PHE A 55 -17.76 10.46 -3.73
N GLU A 56 -18.40 9.58 -2.97
CA GLU A 56 -18.96 8.32 -3.46
C GLU A 56 -20.01 8.54 -4.57
N GLU A 57 -20.88 9.53 -4.40
CA GLU A 57 -21.85 9.91 -5.44
C GLU A 57 -21.13 10.40 -6.72
N ALA A 58 -20.07 11.19 -6.58
CA ALA A 58 -19.26 11.65 -7.69
C ALA A 58 -18.52 10.50 -8.39
N VAL A 59 -18.00 9.52 -7.63
CA VAL A 59 -17.38 8.29 -8.16
C VAL A 59 -18.42 7.49 -8.96
N ALA A 60 -19.63 7.32 -8.43
CA ALA A 60 -20.73 6.64 -9.15
C ALA A 60 -21.07 7.35 -10.49
N ALA A 61 -21.07 8.69 -10.51
CA ALA A 61 -21.31 9.48 -11.72
C ALA A 61 -20.22 9.32 -12.79
N ARG A 62 -19.01 8.84 -12.39
CA ARG A 62 -17.87 8.53 -13.28
C ARG A 62 -17.87 7.10 -13.82
N GLY A 63 -19.00 6.39 -13.74
CA GLY A 63 -19.14 5.04 -14.30
C GLY A 63 -18.71 3.92 -13.36
N PHE A 64 -18.52 4.19 -12.07
CA PHE A 64 -18.29 3.15 -11.07
C PHE A 64 -19.63 2.67 -10.49
N ALA A 65 -19.66 1.42 -10.05
CA ALA A 65 -20.75 0.84 -9.27
C ALA A 65 -20.21 0.12 -8.04
N ARG A 66 -20.99 0.11 -6.95
CA ARG A 66 -20.66 -0.73 -5.78
C ARG A 66 -20.58 -2.19 -6.19
N ASP A 67 -19.55 -2.88 -5.75
CA ASP A 67 -19.44 -4.33 -5.93
C ASP A 67 -20.29 -5.04 -4.85
N VAL A 68 -21.54 -5.31 -5.17
CA VAL A 68 -22.49 -5.99 -4.28
C VAL A 68 -22.21 -7.50 -4.17
N SER A 69 -21.30 -8.04 -4.95
CA SER A 69 -20.89 -9.45 -4.90
C SER A 69 -19.72 -9.70 -3.95
N SER A 70 -19.08 -8.62 -3.46
CA SER A 70 -17.94 -8.67 -2.57
C SER A 70 -18.35 -8.32 -1.13
N ASP A 71 -17.75 -9.01 -0.14
CA ASP A 71 -17.87 -8.64 1.28
C ASP A 71 -17.05 -7.39 1.65
N VAL A 72 -16.28 -6.83 0.69
CA VAL A 72 -15.47 -5.62 0.88
C VAL A 72 -16.34 -4.39 0.69
N ILE A 73 -16.72 -3.74 1.79
CA ILE A 73 -17.72 -2.64 1.80
C ILE A 73 -17.24 -1.36 1.10
N CYS A 74 -15.93 -1.16 0.91
CA CYS A 74 -15.35 -0.01 0.22
C CYS A 74 -15.14 -0.25 -1.29
N ARG A 75 -15.56 -1.41 -1.83
CA ARG A 75 -15.25 -1.84 -3.18
C ARG A 75 -16.22 -1.31 -4.23
N TRP A 76 -15.63 -0.82 -5.29
CA TRP A 76 -16.30 -0.36 -6.50
C TRP A 76 -15.75 -1.12 -7.72
N VAL A 77 -16.57 -1.23 -8.75
CA VAL A 77 -16.18 -1.75 -10.08
C VAL A 77 -16.31 -0.63 -11.08
N HIS A 78 -15.25 -0.35 -11.83
CA HIS A 78 -15.35 0.52 -12.99
C HIS A 78 -16.00 -0.25 -14.15
N LYS A 79 -17.21 0.15 -14.54
CA LYS A 79 -18.10 -0.61 -15.45
C LYS A 79 -17.49 -0.89 -16.82
N GLU A 80 -16.69 0.03 -17.34
CA GLU A 80 -16.09 -0.10 -18.65
C GLU A 80 -14.90 -1.06 -18.66
N SER A 81 -13.98 -0.94 -17.68
CA SER A 81 -12.75 -1.74 -17.63
C SER A 81 -12.85 -3.00 -16.78
N GLY A 82 -13.87 -3.13 -15.91
CA GLY A 82 -13.99 -4.20 -14.93
C GLY A 82 -12.95 -4.15 -13.80
N VAL A 83 -12.12 -3.11 -13.74
CA VAL A 83 -11.10 -2.96 -12.70
C VAL A 83 -11.77 -2.60 -11.38
N LEU A 84 -11.32 -3.27 -10.31
CA LEU A 84 -11.80 -3.03 -8.96
C LEU A 84 -11.12 -1.79 -8.37
N PHE A 85 -11.89 -0.99 -7.63
CA PHE A 85 -11.42 0.21 -6.96
C PHE A 85 -11.91 0.21 -5.51
N ASP A 86 -11.00 0.18 -4.55
CA ASP A 86 -11.31 0.21 -3.13
C ASP A 86 -11.08 1.63 -2.60
N LEU A 87 -12.17 2.32 -2.26
CA LEU A 87 -12.16 3.68 -1.73
C LEU A 87 -12.33 3.66 -0.21
N MET A 88 -11.28 3.99 0.51
CA MET A 88 -11.24 3.92 1.97
C MET A 88 -11.18 5.33 2.60
N PRO A 89 -11.90 5.57 3.70
CA PRO A 89 -11.73 6.80 4.48
C PRO A 89 -10.50 6.70 5.37
N VAL A 90 -9.91 7.87 5.68
CA VAL A 90 -8.90 7.97 6.74
C VAL A 90 -9.55 7.77 8.13
N GLN A 91 -10.74 8.31 8.34
CA GLN A 91 -11.46 8.20 9.61
C GLN A 91 -12.19 6.86 9.74
N PRO A 92 -11.89 6.04 10.76
CA PRO A 92 -12.52 4.72 10.95
C PRO A 92 -14.02 4.78 11.20
N GLU A 93 -14.55 5.89 11.73
CA GLU A 93 -15.97 6.06 12.07
C GLU A 93 -16.88 6.08 10.82
N ILE A 94 -16.32 6.23 9.62
CA ILE A 94 -17.10 6.31 8.37
C ILE A 94 -17.53 4.92 7.92
N LEU A 95 -16.60 3.96 7.84
CA LEU A 95 -16.86 2.59 7.38
C LEU A 95 -16.65 1.51 8.46
N GLY A 96 -16.23 1.89 9.68
CA GLY A 96 -15.96 0.97 10.78
C GLY A 96 -14.57 0.35 10.76
N PHE A 97 -13.72 0.75 9.85
CA PHE A 97 -12.31 0.33 9.77
C PHE A 97 -11.45 1.43 9.16
N SER A 98 -10.16 1.41 9.46
CA SER A 98 -9.12 2.22 8.82
C SER A 98 -7.76 1.58 9.12
N ASN A 99 -6.70 2.15 8.58
CA ASN A 99 -5.33 1.84 8.96
C ASN A 99 -4.77 3.08 9.67
N ARG A 100 -4.12 2.89 10.82
CA ARG A 100 -3.62 4.00 11.65
C ARG A 100 -2.59 4.89 10.94
N TRP A 101 -1.97 4.39 9.86
CA TRP A 101 -0.97 5.11 9.08
C TRP A 101 -1.53 5.83 7.85
N TYR A 102 -2.85 5.77 7.61
CA TYR A 102 -3.46 6.54 6.51
C TYR A 102 -3.31 8.06 6.67
N PRO A 103 -3.39 8.67 7.88
CA PRO A 103 -3.07 10.08 8.03
C PRO A 103 -1.66 10.42 7.54
N TYR A 104 -0.67 9.62 7.91
CA TYR A 104 0.72 9.81 7.46
C TYR A 104 0.87 9.57 5.94
N ALA A 105 0.15 8.61 5.38
CA ALA A 105 0.14 8.39 3.94
C ALA A 105 -0.41 9.60 3.17
N VAL A 106 -1.44 10.27 3.70
CA VAL A 106 -2.00 11.50 3.11
C VAL A 106 -1.04 12.68 3.25
N GLU A 107 -0.46 12.86 4.43
CA GLU A 107 0.47 13.95 4.73
C GLU A 107 1.73 13.91 3.85
N THR A 108 2.27 12.69 3.60
CA THR A 108 3.53 12.49 2.89
C THR A 108 3.36 12.13 1.41
N ALA A 109 2.12 12.21 0.90
CA ALA A 109 1.84 11.88 -0.50
C ALA A 109 2.52 12.87 -1.45
N ALA A 110 3.11 12.34 -2.52
CA ALA A 110 3.76 13.11 -3.57
C ALA A 110 3.01 12.98 -4.90
N ALA A 111 3.05 14.04 -5.72
CA ALA A 111 2.50 14.00 -7.07
C ALA A 111 3.42 13.19 -8.00
N ILE A 112 2.86 12.20 -8.68
CA ILE A 112 3.58 11.34 -9.62
C ILE A 112 2.86 11.37 -10.97
N ASP A 113 3.62 11.63 -12.05
CA ASP A 113 3.12 11.57 -13.42
C ASP A 113 3.15 10.13 -13.93
N LEU A 114 1.97 9.59 -14.24
CA LEU A 114 1.82 8.28 -14.88
C LEU A 114 1.98 8.35 -16.41
N GLY A 115 2.32 9.51 -16.95
CA GLY A 115 2.40 9.81 -18.38
C GLY A 115 1.06 10.17 -19.01
N LYS A 116 1.11 10.75 -20.20
CA LYS A 116 -0.08 11.24 -20.96
C LYS A 116 -0.94 12.26 -20.19
N GLY A 117 -0.31 13.05 -19.30
CA GLY A 117 -1.01 14.08 -18.52
C GLY A 117 -1.85 13.54 -17.35
N VAL A 118 -1.61 12.31 -16.94
CA VAL A 118 -2.28 11.71 -15.77
C VAL A 118 -1.36 11.78 -14.57
N THR A 119 -1.62 12.71 -13.65
CA THR A 119 -0.93 12.83 -12.36
C THR A 119 -1.81 12.30 -11.24
N ILE A 120 -1.21 11.60 -10.28
CA ILE A 120 -1.85 11.10 -9.07
C ILE A 120 -1.07 11.54 -7.82
N LYS A 121 -1.70 11.51 -6.66
CA LYS A 121 -1.02 11.55 -5.37
C LYS A 121 -0.68 10.14 -4.94
N LEU A 122 0.60 9.85 -4.78
CA LEU A 122 1.12 8.55 -4.39
C LEU A 122 1.62 8.62 -2.95
N MET A 123 1.27 7.63 -2.13
CA MET A 123 1.82 7.49 -0.78
C MET A 123 3.33 7.30 -0.79
N SER A 124 4.04 7.72 0.28
CA SER A 124 5.47 7.47 0.44
C SER A 124 5.78 5.98 0.68
N ALA A 125 7.01 5.55 0.38
CA ALA A 125 7.46 4.18 0.63
C ALA A 125 7.39 3.81 2.13
N VAL A 126 7.70 4.74 3.01
CA VAL A 126 7.59 4.57 4.46
C VAL A 126 6.14 4.32 4.89
N ALA A 127 5.20 5.12 4.37
CA ALA A 127 3.78 4.92 4.64
C ALA A 127 3.28 3.58 4.08
N PHE A 128 3.77 3.17 2.91
CA PHE A 128 3.46 1.88 2.31
C PHE A 128 3.89 0.73 3.21
N VAL A 129 5.15 0.70 3.64
CA VAL A 129 5.67 -0.32 4.54
C VAL A 129 4.88 -0.36 5.85
N ALA A 130 4.63 0.78 6.48
CA ALA A 130 3.89 0.85 7.74
C ALA A 130 2.43 0.34 7.59
N THR A 131 1.72 0.75 6.53
CA THR A 131 0.34 0.29 6.29
C THR A 131 0.27 -1.20 5.98
N LYS A 132 1.25 -1.74 5.25
CA LYS A 132 1.33 -3.16 4.91
C LYS A 132 1.67 -4.04 6.12
N LEU A 133 2.60 -3.61 6.98
CA LEU A 133 2.93 -4.32 8.22
C LEU A 133 1.72 -4.37 9.17
N GLU A 134 0.96 -3.28 9.29
CA GLU A 134 -0.27 -3.27 10.09
C GLU A 134 -1.33 -4.22 9.51
N ALA A 135 -1.51 -4.22 8.19
CA ALA A 135 -2.43 -5.13 7.51
C ALA A 135 -2.01 -6.60 7.69
N PHE A 136 -0.71 -6.90 7.58
CA PHE A 136 -0.16 -8.22 7.85
C PHE A 136 -0.42 -8.68 9.28
N ALA A 137 -0.16 -7.82 10.27
CA ALA A 137 -0.42 -8.13 11.67
C ALA A 137 -1.92 -8.39 11.96
N GLY A 138 -2.81 -7.63 11.30
CA GLY A 138 -4.26 -7.74 11.49
C GLY A 138 -4.93 -8.90 10.75
N ARG A 139 -4.46 -9.24 9.54
CA ARG A 139 -5.08 -10.24 8.65
C ARG A 139 -4.24 -11.49 8.45
N GLY A 140 -2.92 -11.35 8.55
CA GLY A 140 -1.97 -12.39 8.15
C GLY A 140 -1.91 -13.59 9.11
N GLY A 141 -2.28 -13.42 10.39
CA GLY A 141 -2.32 -14.50 11.37
C GLY A 141 -1.02 -15.32 11.51
N GLY A 142 0.12 -14.80 11.02
CA GLY A 142 1.40 -15.51 10.96
C GLY A 142 1.59 -16.39 9.72
N ASP A 143 0.67 -16.35 8.76
CA ASP A 143 0.84 -17.05 7.47
C ASP A 143 1.74 -16.23 6.55
N PHE A 144 3.05 -16.51 6.63
CA PHE A 144 4.05 -15.83 5.82
C PHE A 144 3.90 -16.14 4.33
N MET A 145 3.56 -17.40 3.98
CA MET A 145 3.58 -17.89 2.59
C MET A 145 2.43 -17.33 1.73
N ASN A 146 1.29 -17.01 2.34
CA ASN A 146 0.11 -16.51 1.62
C ASN A 146 -0.13 -15.01 1.83
N SER A 147 0.79 -14.32 2.49
CA SER A 147 0.63 -12.89 2.79
C SER A 147 1.17 -12.01 1.67
N HIS A 148 0.26 -11.53 0.83
CA HIS A 148 0.60 -10.49 -0.16
C HIS A 148 1.06 -9.17 0.48
N ASP A 149 0.63 -8.87 1.72
CA ASP A 149 1.08 -7.67 2.43
C ASP A 149 2.56 -7.79 2.81
N LEU A 150 3.01 -8.98 3.23
CA LEU A 150 4.42 -9.23 3.52
C LEU A 150 5.27 -9.27 2.25
N GLU A 151 4.81 -9.94 1.19
CA GLU A 151 5.45 -9.94 -0.12
C GLU A 151 5.70 -8.51 -0.61
N ASP A 152 4.68 -7.64 -0.56
CA ASP A 152 4.78 -6.24 -0.96
C ASP A 152 5.82 -5.46 -0.13
N VAL A 153 5.91 -5.72 1.19
CA VAL A 153 6.95 -5.12 2.06
C VAL A 153 8.35 -5.57 1.66
N LEU A 154 8.53 -6.88 1.43
CA LEU A 154 9.83 -7.42 1.04
C LEU A 154 10.30 -6.86 -0.31
N ASN A 155 9.40 -6.68 -1.27
CA ASN A 155 9.70 -6.05 -2.56
C ASN A 155 10.21 -4.60 -2.39
N ILE A 156 9.64 -3.82 -1.46
CA ILE A 156 10.13 -2.46 -1.18
C ILE A 156 11.48 -2.50 -0.45
N ILE A 157 11.67 -3.41 0.50
CA ILE A 157 12.96 -3.56 1.19
C ILE A 157 14.06 -3.94 0.21
N ASP A 158 13.76 -4.80 -0.75
CA ASP A 158 14.71 -5.25 -1.77
C ASP A 158 14.99 -4.17 -2.82
N GLY A 159 13.95 -3.52 -3.33
CA GLY A 159 14.02 -2.65 -4.50
C GLY A 159 14.13 -1.15 -4.19
N ARG A 160 14.30 -0.72 -2.91
CA ARG A 160 14.44 0.70 -2.55
C ARG A 160 15.58 0.93 -1.57
N GLU A 161 16.72 1.38 -2.10
CA GLU A 161 17.91 1.64 -1.27
C GLU A 161 17.73 2.80 -0.29
N GLU A 162 16.93 3.81 -0.66
CA GLU A 162 16.66 5.00 0.14
C GLU A 162 15.80 4.72 1.38
N LEU A 163 15.15 3.55 1.47
CA LEU A 163 14.20 3.22 2.53
C LEU A 163 14.78 3.41 3.93
N ALA A 164 16.06 3.07 4.13
CA ALA A 164 16.73 3.23 5.43
C ALA A 164 16.78 4.70 5.88
N ALA A 165 17.17 5.60 4.98
CA ALA A 165 17.24 7.03 5.26
C ALA A 165 15.84 7.64 5.44
N GLU A 166 14.89 7.20 4.65
CA GLU A 166 13.49 7.66 4.72
C GLU A 166 12.83 7.22 6.03
N LEU A 167 13.03 5.97 6.47
CA LEU A 167 12.58 5.49 7.78
C LEU A 167 13.23 6.27 8.93
N ALA A 168 14.54 6.54 8.83
CA ALA A 168 15.23 7.33 9.86
C ALA A 168 14.69 8.77 10.00
N ALA A 169 14.17 9.34 8.92
CA ALA A 169 13.56 10.67 8.89
C ALA A 169 12.07 10.68 9.30
N ALA A 170 11.44 9.52 9.42
CA ALA A 170 10.02 9.39 9.76
C ALA A 170 9.75 9.73 11.24
N PRO A 171 8.49 10.02 11.62
CA PRO A 171 8.09 10.22 13.02
C PRO A 171 8.50 9.05 13.91
N VAL A 172 8.88 9.34 15.15
CA VAL A 172 9.39 8.35 16.12
C VAL A 172 8.42 7.18 16.29
N GLU A 173 7.14 7.48 16.46
CA GLU A 173 6.10 6.45 16.64
C GLU A 173 6.06 5.47 15.46
N LEU A 174 6.16 5.97 14.22
CA LEU A 174 6.15 5.14 13.02
C LEU A 174 7.43 4.29 12.94
N ARG A 175 8.61 4.89 13.18
CA ARG A 175 9.88 4.17 13.18
C ARG A 175 9.89 3.02 14.19
N GLU A 176 9.43 3.31 15.41
CA GLU A 176 9.37 2.30 16.49
C GLU A 176 8.40 1.16 16.12
N ALA A 177 7.24 1.49 15.54
CA ALA A 177 6.28 0.47 15.12
C ALA A 177 6.82 -0.42 13.99
N VAL A 178 7.44 0.18 12.97
CA VAL A 178 8.06 -0.55 11.85
C VAL A 178 9.26 -1.36 12.34
N GLY A 179 10.15 -0.75 13.14
CA GLY A 179 11.30 -1.43 13.73
C GLY A 179 10.90 -2.62 14.59
N HIS A 180 9.85 -2.47 15.41
CA HIS A 180 9.31 -3.57 16.21
C HIS A 180 8.79 -4.72 15.35
N ALA A 181 8.03 -4.42 14.30
CA ALA A 181 7.52 -5.43 13.37
C ALA A 181 8.66 -6.19 12.67
N PHE A 182 9.69 -5.49 12.21
CA PHE A 182 10.86 -6.11 11.60
C PHE A 182 11.67 -6.95 12.61
N ALA A 183 11.83 -6.46 13.85
CA ALA A 183 12.47 -7.23 14.90
C ALA A 183 11.74 -8.55 15.21
N GLN A 184 10.41 -8.56 15.13
CA GLN A 184 9.63 -9.79 15.29
C GLN A 184 9.84 -10.75 14.12
N LEU A 185 9.85 -10.26 12.87
CA LEU A 185 10.11 -11.08 11.69
C LEU A 185 11.51 -11.73 11.74
N VAL A 186 12.54 -10.93 12.01
CA VAL A 186 13.93 -11.41 12.06
C VAL A 186 14.15 -12.47 13.16
N LYS A 187 13.45 -12.34 14.28
CA LYS A 187 13.53 -13.33 15.39
C LYS A 187 12.72 -14.60 15.14
N ASN A 188 11.86 -14.60 14.12
CA ASN A 188 11.01 -15.73 13.85
C ASN A 188 11.73 -16.74 12.94
N PHE A 189 11.95 -17.95 13.46
CA PHE A 189 12.66 -19.01 12.76
C PHE A 189 11.91 -19.48 11.49
N ASP A 190 10.58 -19.55 11.55
CA ASP A 190 9.76 -19.96 10.40
C ASP A 190 9.85 -18.92 9.29
N PHE A 191 9.84 -17.61 9.62
CA PHE A 191 10.05 -16.55 8.64
C PHE A 191 11.41 -16.68 7.95
N ALA A 192 12.49 -16.87 8.71
CA ALA A 192 13.83 -17.02 8.14
C ALA A 192 13.92 -18.20 7.16
N ASN A 193 13.25 -19.31 7.47
CA ASN A 193 13.24 -20.49 6.63
C ASN A 193 12.43 -20.29 5.32
N VAL A 194 11.34 -19.52 5.35
CA VAL A 194 10.48 -19.34 4.17
C VAL A 194 10.86 -18.13 3.33
N LEU A 195 11.66 -17.20 3.85
CA LEU A 195 12.06 -15.97 3.17
C LEU A 195 12.54 -16.19 1.73
N PRO A 196 13.42 -17.17 1.43
CA PRO A 196 13.85 -17.40 0.04
C PRO A 196 12.71 -17.73 -0.92
N GLY A 197 11.59 -18.27 -0.42
CA GLY A 197 10.40 -18.57 -1.20
C GLY A 197 9.40 -17.43 -1.31
N LEU A 198 9.60 -16.33 -0.55
CA LEU A 198 8.73 -15.14 -0.56
C LEU A 198 9.22 -14.03 -1.50
N ILE A 199 10.43 -14.16 -2.00
CA ILE A 199 11.12 -13.15 -2.82
C ILE A 199 11.39 -13.68 -4.21
N ALA A 200 11.48 -12.81 -5.20
CA ALA A 200 11.64 -13.20 -6.59
C ALA A 200 13.01 -13.86 -6.85
N ASP A 201 14.08 -13.31 -6.24
CA ASP A 201 15.43 -13.87 -6.29
C ASP A 201 15.85 -14.43 -4.92
N PRO A 202 15.82 -15.77 -4.72
CA PRO A 202 16.22 -16.41 -3.46
C PRO A 202 17.65 -16.09 -3.01
N GLU A 203 18.57 -15.74 -3.92
CA GLU A 203 19.97 -15.39 -3.59
C GLU A 203 20.08 -14.06 -2.84
N ARG A 204 19.04 -13.23 -2.88
CA ARG A 204 18.96 -11.94 -2.17
C ARG A 204 18.44 -12.07 -0.72
N ALA A 205 18.10 -13.28 -0.26
CA ALA A 205 17.55 -13.49 1.08
C ALA A 205 18.44 -12.96 2.20
N ASP A 206 19.76 -13.17 2.10
CA ASP A 206 20.71 -12.69 3.09
C ASP A 206 20.77 -11.15 3.13
N LEU A 207 20.74 -10.50 1.97
CA LEU A 207 20.69 -9.04 1.85
C LEU A 207 19.42 -8.47 2.49
N ILE A 208 18.27 -9.09 2.22
CA ILE A 208 16.99 -8.66 2.78
C ILE A 208 17.00 -8.85 4.32
N MET A 209 17.53 -9.96 4.82
CA MET A 209 17.70 -10.17 6.27
C MET A 209 18.63 -9.13 6.89
N GLU A 210 19.72 -8.75 6.23
CA GLU A 210 20.61 -7.68 6.69
C GLU A 210 19.88 -6.34 6.78
N ARG A 211 19.13 -5.97 5.72
CA ARG A 211 18.31 -4.75 5.69
C ARG A 211 17.25 -4.75 6.80
N LEU A 212 16.50 -5.83 6.98
CA LEU A 212 15.52 -5.99 8.07
C LEU A 212 16.16 -5.81 9.46
N ASN A 213 17.34 -6.41 9.68
CA ASN A 213 18.09 -6.23 10.92
C ASN A 213 18.53 -4.78 11.15
N SER A 214 18.87 -4.04 10.09
CA SER A 214 19.28 -2.63 10.21
C SER A 214 18.09 -1.73 10.60
N PHE A 215 16.89 -2.03 10.11
CA PHE A 215 15.66 -1.29 10.43
C PHE A 215 15.09 -1.62 11.83
N SER A 216 15.47 -2.75 12.41
CA SER A 216 14.96 -3.23 13.71
C SER A 216 15.68 -2.62 14.93
N ARG A 217 16.60 -1.67 14.73
CA ARG A 217 17.41 -0.99 15.76
C ARG A 217 16.85 0.43 16.13
#